data_e57e9f19fcde2c880a7a047b463780f4
#
_entry.id   e57e9f19fcde2c880a7a047b463780f4
#
_cell.length_a   1.000
_cell.length_b   1.000
_cell.length_c   1.000
_cell.angle_alpha   90.00
_cell.angle_beta   90.00
_cell.angle_gamma   90.00
#
_symmetry.space_group_name_H-M   'P 1'
#
loop_
_entity.id
_entity.type
_entity.pdbx_description
1 polymer ?
#
loop_
_entity_poly.entity_id
_entity_poly.type
_entity_poly.pdbx_seq_one_letter_code
_entity_poly.pdbx_strand_id
1 'polypeptide(L)'
;WPRGSRKASRNEAVVTTPQHGQRAPHNNDKTDGDIQTMTYCVGMLVAEGLVMMADTRTNAGVDNISTYRKLRIMDTAPDRVMVISSAGNLSVTQATVNRVLEGRLIPGDDTEARETLDTVPSLFRAAQLIGEALRESKKAIDAGMADKEVATDVSLLFGGSIGGRKPRLFLIYGEGNFIECQPDTPYLQIGERKYGKPILDRMIRFDTPLAEAVKVALISFSSTMRSNLAVGLPIDLVTVRSGVSAPELDHRITGEDAYYRELNERWSSALRAAAAAIPLPPYGEDPMQGSLV
;
A
#
# COMPACT_ATOMS: atom_id res chain seq x y z
N TRP A 1 54.50 50.90 7.16
CA TRP A 1 55.85 50.73 6.56
C TRP A 1 56.91 50.63 7.62
N PRO A 2 57.96 49.71 7.57
CA PRO A 2 58.64 49.16 6.38
C PRO A 2 58.76 47.61 6.42
N ARG A 3 58.86 47.00 5.29
CA ARG A 3 59.92 46.32 4.52
C ARG A 3 60.97 45.49 5.34
N GLY A 4 61.11 44.20 4.83
CA GLY A 4 62.24 43.31 5.06
C GLY A 4 61.92 41.91 4.60
N SER A 5 62.19 41.54 3.44
CA SER A 5 63.24 40.91 2.65
C SER A 5 63.49 39.42 3.01
N ARG A 6 63.20 38.57 2.00
CA ARG A 6 63.87 37.37 1.46
C ARG A 6 64.68 36.44 2.40
N LYS A 7 64.36 35.13 2.29
CA LYS A 7 65.29 34.14 1.73
C LYS A 7 64.61 32.80 1.39
N ALA A 8 64.88 32.35 0.20
CA ALA A 8 64.60 31.03 -0.31
C ALA A 8 65.60 30.00 0.26
N SER A 9 65.16 28.79 0.55
CA SER A 9 66.01 27.61 0.54
C SER A 9 65.24 26.42 -0.03
N ARG A 10 65.82 25.88 -1.11
CA ARG A 10 65.50 24.56 -1.68
C ARG A 10 65.79 23.50 -0.62
N ASN A 11 64.93 22.49 -0.53
CA ASN A 11 65.39 21.15 -0.21
C ASN A 11 64.51 20.09 -0.88
N GLU A 12 65.20 19.12 -1.33
CA GLU A 12 65.00 17.97 -2.14
C GLU A 12 63.78 17.13 -1.82
N ALA A 13 63.14 16.61 -2.87
CA ALA A 13 62.14 15.58 -2.87
C ALA A 13 62.77 14.23 -2.47
N VAL A 14 62.30 13.65 -1.36
CA VAL A 14 62.49 12.23 -1.05
C VAL A 14 61.21 11.51 -1.46
N VAL A 15 61.34 10.69 -2.50
CA VAL A 15 60.36 9.73 -2.94
C VAL A 15 60.34 8.59 -1.92
N THR A 16 59.28 8.46 -1.14
CA THR A 16 59.01 7.24 -0.37
C THR A 16 57.74 6.59 -0.89
N THR A 17 57.91 5.38 -1.37
CA THR A 17 56.90 4.41 -1.77
C THR A 17 55.94 4.12 -0.61
N PRO A 18 54.59 4.11 -0.78
CA PRO A 18 53.71 3.64 0.26
C PRO A 18 53.68 2.12 0.30
N GLN A 19 54.01 1.57 1.46
CA GLN A 19 53.77 0.18 1.80
C GLN A 19 52.32 -0.15 1.91
N HIS A 20 52.03 -1.37 1.54
CA HIS A 20 50.76 -2.09 1.62
C HIS A 20 50.03 -1.98 2.97
N GLY A 21 48.69 -1.87 2.88
CA GLY A 21 47.77 -2.66 3.70
C GLY A 21 47.23 -2.01 4.95
N GLN A 22 46.25 -1.14 4.78
CA GLN A 22 45.15 -1.09 5.74
C GLN A 22 43.83 -1.17 4.95
N ARG A 23 43.21 -2.38 5.00
CA ARG A 23 41.83 -2.58 4.60
C ARG A 23 40.96 -1.63 5.45
N ALA A 24 40.26 -0.74 4.78
CA ALA A 24 39.11 -0.04 5.36
C ALA A 24 38.14 -1.06 5.97
N PRO A 25 37.49 -0.72 7.10
CA PRO A 25 36.47 -1.59 7.65
C PRO A 25 35.37 -1.73 6.60
N HIS A 26 35.06 -2.99 6.24
CA HIS A 26 33.86 -3.31 5.52
C HIS A 26 32.69 -2.65 6.29
N ASN A 27 32.12 -1.63 5.70
CA ASN A 27 30.77 -1.23 5.99
C ASN A 27 29.92 -2.52 5.81
N ASN A 28 29.49 -3.10 6.91
CA ASN A 28 28.35 -3.99 6.91
C ASN A 28 27.18 -3.13 6.41
N ASP A 29 27.00 -3.08 5.10
CA ASP A 29 25.68 -2.90 4.53
C ASP A 29 24.84 -4.03 5.12
N LYS A 30 24.17 -3.74 6.23
CA LYS A 30 22.93 -4.37 6.55
C LYS A 30 22.07 -4.08 5.32
N THR A 31 22.07 -5.00 4.39
CA THR A 31 20.96 -5.15 3.48
C THR A 31 19.74 -5.15 4.40
N ASP A 32 19.03 -4.02 4.47
CA ASP A 32 17.63 -3.98 4.84
C ASP A 32 17.00 -5.08 3.98
N GLY A 33 16.86 -6.26 4.61
CA GLY A 33 16.09 -7.33 4.00
C GLY A 33 14.72 -6.70 3.78
N ASP A 34 14.44 -6.33 2.54
CA ASP A 34 13.12 -5.95 2.08
C ASP A 34 12.18 -7.01 2.67
N ILE A 35 11.50 -6.70 3.78
CA ILE A 35 10.40 -7.51 4.28
C ILE A 35 9.44 -7.51 3.12
N GLN A 36 9.47 -8.60 2.38
CA GLN A 36 8.69 -8.76 1.15
C GLN A 36 7.23 -8.60 1.58
N THR A 37 6.68 -7.43 1.33
CA THR A 37 5.30 -7.10 1.68
C THR A 37 4.40 -8.09 0.96
N MET A 38 3.82 -9.02 1.74
CA MET A 38 3.06 -10.17 1.24
C MET A 38 1.57 -9.84 1.06
N THR A 39 1.24 -8.61 0.75
CA THR A 39 -0.13 -8.12 0.69
C THR A 39 -0.22 -7.01 -0.34
N TYR A 40 -1.32 -6.95 -1.06
CA TYR A 40 -1.67 -5.78 -1.85
C TYR A 40 -3.11 -5.37 -1.56
N CYS A 41 -3.28 -4.15 -1.03
CA CYS A 41 -4.59 -3.54 -0.87
C CYS A 41 -4.61 -2.19 -1.57
N VAL A 42 -5.73 -1.88 -2.20
CA VAL A 42 -5.98 -0.59 -2.85
C VAL A 42 -7.37 -0.08 -2.50
N GLY A 43 -7.46 1.21 -2.22
CA GLY A 43 -8.70 1.97 -2.13
C GLY A 43 -8.69 3.07 -3.17
N MET A 44 -9.79 3.26 -3.89
CA MET A 44 -9.99 4.32 -4.88
C MET A 44 -11.23 5.12 -4.53
N LEU A 45 -11.09 6.43 -4.49
CA LEU A 45 -12.19 7.36 -4.23
C LEU A 45 -12.49 8.14 -5.50
N VAL A 46 -13.56 7.79 -6.18
CA VAL A 46 -14.02 8.45 -7.39
C VAL A 46 -15.32 9.22 -7.13
N ALA A 47 -15.73 10.09 -8.05
CA ALA A 47 -16.93 10.91 -7.88
C ALA A 47 -18.20 10.08 -7.61
N GLU A 48 -18.31 8.90 -8.24
CA GLU A 48 -19.45 8.01 -8.07
C GLU A 48 -19.40 7.18 -6.79
N GLY A 49 -18.23 7.02 -6.14
CA GLY A 49 -18.13 6.17 -4.95
C GLY A 49 -16.73 5.76 -4.56
N LEU A 50 -16.69 4.69 -3.79
CA LEU A 50 -15.48 4.07 -3.25
C LEU A 50 -15.34 2.64 -3.79
N VAL A 51 -14.13 2.27 -4.20
CA VAL A 51 -13.71 0.90 -4.50
C VAL A 51 -12.64 0.50 -3.50
N MET A 52 -12.78 -0.64 -2.85
CA MET A 52 -11.72 -1.23 -2.02
C MET A 52 -11.48 -2.67 -2.43
N MET A 53 -10.21 -3.03 -2.59
CA MET A 53 -9.79 -4.38 -2.95
C MET A 53 -8.57 -4.80 -2.14
N ALA A 54 -8.52 -6.09 -1.81
CA ALA A 54 -7.37 -6.70 -1.15
C ALA A 54 -7.19 -8.15 -1.62
N ASP A 55 -5.93 -8.59 -1.74
CA ASP A 55 -5.63 -10.01 -1.84
C ASP A 55 -5.88 -10.72 -0.50
N THR A 56 -5.93 -12.03 -0.53
CA THR A 56 -6.13 -12.83 0.70
C THR A 56 -4.95 -13.72 1.03
N ARG A 57 -3.91 -13.75 0.20
CA ARG A 57 -2.77 -14.63 0.42
C ARG A 57 -1.96 -14.17 1.64
N THR A 58 -1.70 -15.09 2.56
CA THR A 58 -0.78 -14.91 3.69
C THR A 58 0.28 -15.99 3.65
N ASN A 59 1.49 -15.63 4.06
CA ASN A 59 2.62 -16.55 4.15
C ASN A 59 3.12 -16.56 5.60
N ALA A 60 3.03 -17.69 6.25
CA ALA A 60 3.55 -17.92 7.60
C ALA A 60 4.83 -18.77 7.56
N GLY A 61 5.78 -18.42 6.66
CA GLY A 61 7.00 -19.19 6.39
C GLY A 61 7.04 -19.73 4.96
N VAL A 62 8.12 -20.43 4.60
CA VAL A 62 8.43 -20.81 3.21
C VAL A 62 7.39 -21.76 2.60
N ASP A 63 6.71 -22.59 3.41
CA ASP A 63 5.82 -23.66 2.94
C ASP A 63 4.36 -23.52 3.41
N ASN A 64 3.99 -22.44 4.11
CA ASN A 64 2.65 -22.30 4.67
C ASN A 64 1.88 -21.12 4.05
N ILE A 65 1.42 -21.32 2.81
CA ILE A 65 0.52 -20.38 2.14
C ILE A 65 -0.90 -20.65 2.66
N SER A 66 -1.46 -19.67 3.34
CA SER A 66 -2.86 -19.69 3.76
C SER A 66 -3.62 -18.50 3.22
N THR A 67 -4.95 -18.54 3.33
CA THR A 67 -5.82 -17.42 2.94
C THR A 67 -6.37 -16.75 4.19
N TYR A 68 -6.28 -15.42 4.24
CA TYR A 68 -6.87 -14.61 5.29
C TYR A 68 -7.62 -13.42 4.67
N ARG A 69 -8.85 -13.20 5.12
CA ARG A 69 -9.65 -12.06 4.65
C ARG A 69 -9.10 -10.76 5.22
N LYS A 70 -8.37 -10.01 4.39
CA LYS A 70 -7.75 -8.73 4.76
C LYS A 70 -8.72 -7.56 4.59
N LEU A 71 -9.72 -7.67 3.71
CA LEU A 71 -10.79 -6.71 3.48
C LEU A 71 -12.04 -7.14 4.23
N ARG A 72 -12.59 -6.24 5.04
CA ARG A 72 -13.78 -6.50 5.85
C ARG A 72 -14.74 -5.32 5.78
N ILE A 73 -16.02 -5.61 5.61
CA ILE A 73 -17.10 -4.69 5.92
C ILE A 73 -17.32 -4.79 7.41
N MET A 74 -17.27 -3.65 8.12
CA MET A 74 -17.50 -3.62 9.56
C MET A 74 -18.99 -3.74 9.82
N ASP A 75 -19.33 -4.52 10.83
CA ASP A 75 -20.70 -4.59 11.35
C ASP A 75 -21.01 -3.28 12.09
N THR A 76 -21.89 -2.48 11.51
CA THR A 76 -22.21 -1.13 11.97
C THR A 76 -23.70 -0.85 11.80
N ALA A 77 -24.17 0.26 12.41
CA ALA A 77 -25.56 0.71 12.30
C ALA A 77 -26.00 0.87 10.83
N PRO A 78 -27.30 0.69 10.52
CA PRO A 78 -27.80 0.66 9.12
C PRO A 78 -27.63 1.96 8.35
N ASP A 79 -27.39 3.08 9.03
CA ASP A 79 -27.17 4.39 8.41
C ASP A 79 -25.74 4.59 7.88
N ARG A 80 -24.89 3.58 8.02
CA ARG A 80 -23.46 3.68 7.67
C ARG A 80 -22.90 2.42 7.07
N VAL A 81 -21.90 2.56 6.23
CA VAL A 81 -21.06 1.49 5.71
C VAL A 81 -19.60 1.85 5.96
N MET A 82 -18.88 0.96 6.59
CA MET A 82 -17.45 1.13 6.87
C MET A 82 -16.69 -0.11 6.43
N VAL A 83 -15.62 0.10 5.70
CA VAL A 83 -14.80 -0.96 5.13
C VAL A 83 -13.36 -0.74 5.55
N ILE A 84 -12.69 -1.79 6.00
CA ILE A 84 -11.29 -1.77 6.41
C ILE A 84 -10.50 -2.83 5.65
N SER A 85 -9.29 -2.50 5.22
CA SER A 85 -8.32 -3.50 4.78
C SER A 85 -6.97 -3.29 5.45
N SER A 86 -6.18 -4.36 5.57
CA SER A 86 -4.93 -4.35 6.34
C SER A 86 -3.77 -4.97 5.59
N ALA A 87 -2.58 -4.44 5.83
CA ALA A 87 -1.31 -5.00 5.43
C ALA A 87 -0.34 -4.99 6.61
N GLY A 88 0.48 -6.03 6.75
CA GLY A 88 1.47 -6.19 7.81
C GLY A 88 1.07 -7.22 8.86
N ASN A 89 1.40 -6.98 10.12
CA ASN A 89 1.26 -7.96 11.19
C ASN A 89 -0.21 -8.28 11.52
N LEU A 90 -0.56 -9.56 11.40
CA LEU A 90 -1.93 -10.03 11.56
C LEU A 90 -2.41 -9.94 13.01
N SER A 91 -1.55 -10.19 14.00
CA SER A 91 -1.91 -10.11 15.42
C SER A 91 -2.27 -8.69 15.82
N VAL A 92 -1.49 -7.71 15.33
CA VAL A 92 -1.78 -6.28 15.54
C VAL A 92 -3.11 -5.91 14.88
N THR A 93 -3.33 -6.37 13.64
CA THR A 93 -4.59 -6.12 12.90
C THR A 93 -5.79 -6.66 13.66
N GLN A 94 -5.75 -7.92 14.10
CA GLN A 94 -6.85 -8.56 14.82
C GLN A 94 -7.13 -7.87 16.16
N ALA A 95 -6.08 -7.56 16.92
CA ALA A 95 -6.21 -6.82 18.18
C ALA A 95 -6.85 -5.45 17.98
N THR A 96 -6.46 -4.74 16.89
CA THR A 96 -7.02 -3.44 16.53
C THR A 96 -8.50 -3.54 16.21
N VAL A 97 -8.88 -4.48 15.33
CA VAL A 97 -10.30 -4.67 14.95
C VAL A 97 -11.15 -5.00 16.17
N ASN A 98 -10.70 -5.89 17.06
CA ASN A 98 -11.44 -6.24 18.27
C ASN A 98 -11.60 -5.02 19.18
N ARG A 99 -10.55 -4.24 19.43
CA ARG A 99 -10.64 -3.01 20.24
C ARG A 99 -11.63 -1.99 19.67
N VAL A 100 -11.65 -1.85 18.34
CA VAL A 100 -12.59 -0.93 17.67
C VAL A 100 -14.02 -1.41 17.82
N LEU A 101 -14.27 -2.73 17.73
CA LEU A 101 -15.60 -3.32 17.93
C LEU A 101 -16.07 -3.22 19.39
N GLU A 102 -15.18 -3.42 20.37
CA GLU A 102 -15.48 -3.25 21.78
C GLU A 102 -15.76 -1.78 22.16
N GLY A 103 -15.28 -0.85 21.33
CA GLY A 103 -15.40 0.58 21.58
C GLY A 103 -14.47 1.10 22.68
N ARG A 104 -14.37 2.42 22.77
CA ARG A 104 -13.50 3.13 23.71
C ARG A 104 -14.35 3.87 24.75
N LEU A 105 -13.97 3.77 26.02
CA LEU A 105 -14.59 4.58 27.09
C LEU A 105 -14.45 6.07 26.77
N ILE A 106 -15.54 6.81 26.93
CA ILE A 106 -15.56 8.27 26.71
C ILE A 106 -14.94 8.91 27.97
N PRO A 107 -13.83 9.66 27.84
CA PRO A 107 -13.20 10.29 28.99
C PRO A 107 -14.13 11.28 29.68
N GLY A 108 -14.30 11.13 31.00
CA GLY A 108 -15.13 12.02 31.80
C GLY A 108 -16.63 11.71 31.81
N ASP A 109 -17.02 10.57 31.22
CA ASP A 109 -18.42 10.07 31.32
C ASP A 109 -18.49 9.00 32.38
N ASP A 110 -19.22 9.32 33.48
CA ASP A 110 -19.42 8.44 34.62
C ASP A 110 -20.37 7.25 34.32
N THR A 111 -20.99 7.22 33.13
CA THR A 111 -21.93 6.16 32.71
C THR A 111 -21.22 4.96 32.04
N GLU A 112 -19.90 4.97 31.98
CA GLU A 112 -19.09 3.97 31.24
C GLU A 112 -19.49 3.87 29.76
N ALA A 113 -20.06 4.92 29.18
CA ALA A 113 -20.42 4.96 27.77
C ALA A 113 -19.20 4.78 26.89
N ARG A 114 -19.39 4.02 25.81
CA ARG A 114 -18.33 3.73 24.85
C ARG A 114 -18.60 4.40 23.51
N GLU A 115 -17.57 5.02 22.98
CA GLU A 115 -17.57 5.46 21.59
C GLU A 115 -17.23 4.25 20.70
N THR A 116 -18.09 3.96 19.75
CA THR A 116 -17.96 2.83 18.81
C THR A 116 -18.10 3.33 17.37
N LEU A 117 -17.89 2.46 16.37
CA LEU A 117 -18.16 2.80 14.98
C LEU A 117 -19.64 3.15 14.72
N ASP A 118 -20.55 2.69 15.57
CA ASP A 118 -21.98 3.02 15.50
C ASP A 118 -22.31 4.44 15.97
N THR A 119 -21.54 4.94 16.91
CA THR A 119 -21.82 6.21 17.58
C THR A 119 -21.00 7.38 17.10
N VAL A 120 -19.88 7.13 16.40
CA VAL A 120 -19.02 8.20 15.87
C VAL A 120 -19.78 9.13 14.93
N PRO A 121 -19.60 10.47 15.05
CA PRO A 121 -20.36 11.44 14.26
C PRO A 121 -19.86 11.57 12.82
N SER A 122 -18.66 11.07 12.51
CA SER A 122 -18.03 11.23 11.19
C SER A 122 -17.00 10.15 10.91
N LEU A 123 -16.71 9.92 9.62
CA LEU A 123 -15.64 9.00 9.22
C LEU A 123 -14.24 9.50 9.65
N PHE A 124 -14.06 10.80 9.80
CA PHE A 124 -12.82 11.34 10.37
C PHE A 124 -12.63 10.89 11.82
N ARG A 125 -13.70 10.98 12.63
CA ARG A 125 -13.64 10.49 14.03
C ARG A 125 -13.47 8.96 14.07
N ALA A 126 -14.11 8.22 13.17
CA ALA A 126 -13.89 6.78 13.03
C ALA A 126 -12.42 6.46 12.73
N ALA A 127 -11.79 7.20 11.79
CA ALA A 127 -10.37 7.03 11.46
C ALA A 127 -9.47 7.33 12.68
N GLN A 128 -9.79 8.36 13.50
CA GLN A 128 -9.09 8.63 14.74
C GLN A 128 -9.23 7.47 15.74
N LEU A 129 -10.45 6.97 15.94
CA LEU A 129 -10.73 5.85 16.84
C LEU A 129 -9.93 4.59 16.43
N ILE A 130 -9.91 4.28 15.14
CA ILE A 130 -9.14 3.16 14.59
C ILE A 130 -7.63 3.39 14.79
N GLY A 131 -7.13 4.60 14.53
CA GLY A 131 -5.71 4.94 14.73
C GLY A 131 -5.27 4.85 16.19
N GLU A 132 -6.12 5.28 17.12
CA GLU A 132 -5.89 5.14 18.56
C GLU A 132 -5.81 3.66 18.96
N ALA A 133 -6.78 2.83 18.51
CA ALA A 133 -6.80 1.40 18.77
C ALA A 133 -5.59 0.68 18.16
N LEU A 134 -5.16 1.10 16.96
CA LEU A 134 -3.98 0.55 16.27
C LEU A 134 -2.71 0.80 17.07
N ARG A 135 -2.48 2.04 17.48
CA ARG A 135 -1.33 2.43 18.30
C ARG A 135 -1.28 1.67 19.64
N GLU A 136 -2.41 1.52 20.31
CA GLU A 136 -2.51 0.77 21.55
C GLU A 136 -2.23 -0.72 21.36
N SER A 137 -2.77 -1.31 20.30
CA SER A 137 -2.55 -2.73 19.95
C SER A 137 -1.09 -3.01 19.61
N LYS A 138 -0.47 -2.14 18.78
CA LYS A 138 0.95 -2.24 18.45
C LYS A 138 1.81 -2.15 19.69
N LYS A 139 1.59 -1.13 20.53
CA LYS A 139 2.34 -0.95 21.78
C LYS A 139 2.25 -2.15 22.72
N ALA A 140 1.07 -2.75 22.86
CA ALA A 140 0.86 -3.92 23.72
C ALA A 140 1.60 -5.16 23.19
N ILE A 141 1.63 -5.36 21.87
CA ILE A 141 2.31 -6.48 21.25
C ILE A 141 3.83 -6.28 21.28
N ASP A 142 4.33 -5.08 20.96
CA ASP A 142 5.76 -4.72 21.05
C ASP A 142 6.30 -4.97 22.47
N ALA A 143 5.56 -4.58 23.50
CA ALA A 143 5.95 -4.79 24.90
C ALA A 143 6.05 -6.30 25.26
N GLY A 144 5.21 -7.15 24.68
CA GLY A 144 5.23 -8.60 24.88
C GLY A 144 6.28 -9.34 24.05
N MET A 145 6.89 -8.69 23.07
CA MET A 145 7.85 -9.26 22.13
C MET A 145 9.23 -8.60 22.18
N ALA A 146 9.54 -7.85 23.25
CA ALA A 146 10.77 -7.06 23.38
C ALA A 146 12.09 -7.87 23.14
N ASP A 147 12.04 -9.20 23.33
CA ASP A 147 13.17 -10.09 23.13
C ASP A 147 13.17 -10.81 21.75
N LYS A 148 12.24 -10.49 20.85
CA LYS A 148 12.11 -11.15 19.54
C LYS A 148 12.09 -10.12 18.41
N GLU A 149 12.92 -10.33 17.41
CA GLU A 149 12.91 -9.58 16.16
C GLU A 149 11.67 -9.94 15.29
N VAL A 150 10.48 -9.62 15.77
CA VAL A 150 9.23 -9.79 15.00
C VAL A 150 8.76 -8.41 14.54
N ALA A 151 8.68 -8.21 13.24
CA ALA A 151 8.14 -6.97 12.68
C ALA A 151 6.66 -6.84 13.06
N THR A 152 6.31 -5.73 13.72
CA THR A 152 4.93 -5.39 14.10
C THR A 152 4.35 -4.29 13.21
N ASP A 153 4.99 -4.02 12.09
CA ASP A 153 4.53 -3.02 11.15
C ASP A 153 3.17 -3.40 10.58
N VAL A 154 2.30 -2.39 10.53
CA VAL A 154 0.94 -2.52 10.04
C VAL A 154 0.47 -1.20 9.45
N SER A 155 -0.31 -1.27 8.40
CA SER A 155 -1.05 -0.14 7.86
C SER A 155 -2.46 -0.57 7.48
N LEU A 156 -3.40 0.35 7.56
CA LEU A 156 -4.81 0.09 7.27
C LEU A 156 -5.31 1.07 6.21
N LEU A 157 -6.14 0.59 5.28
CA LEU A 157 -7.05 1.44 4.52
C LEU A 157 -8.41 1.37 5.19
N PHE A 158 -9.01 2.52 5.40
CA PHE A 158 -10.33 2.65 5.99
C PHE A 158 -11.18 3.59 5.15
N GLY A 159 -12.36 3.16 4.77
CA GLY A 159 -13.26 3.99 3.97
C GLY A 159 -14.73 3.63 4.18
N GLY A 160 -15.61 4.48 3.68
CA GLY A 160 -17.04 4.25 3.79
C GLY A 160 -17.88 5.51 3.73
N SER A 161 -19.13 5.43 4.21
CA SER A 161 -20.13 6.50 4.24
C SER A 161 -20.96 6.44 5.51
N ILE A 162 -21.42 7.58 5.99
CA ILE A 162 -22.38 7.73 7.10
C ILE A 162 -23.53 8.60 6.62
N GLY A 163 -24.77 8.17 6.86
CA GLY A 163 -25.97 8.92 6.52
C GLY A 163 -26.11 9.23 5.03
N GLY A 164 -25.67 8.36 4.15
CA GLY A 164 -25.70 8.53 2.70
C GLY A 164 -24.83 9.69 2.19
N ARG A 165 -23.87 10.16 2.97
CA ARG A 165 -22.91 11.20 2.53
C ARG A 165 -21.93 10.62 1.49
N LYS A 166 -21.18 11.48 0.83
CA LYS A 166 -20.08 11.06 -0.05
C LYS A 166 -19.10 10.19 0.74
N PRO A 167 -18.67 9.07 0.19
CA PRO A 167 -17.66 8.23 0.81
C PRO A 167 -16.35 8.99 1.03
N ARG A 168 -15.61 8.56 2.04
CA ARG A 168 -14.25 9.04 2.33
C ARG A 168 -13.31 7.84 2.45
N LEU A 169 -12.05 8.06 2.22
CA LEU A 169 -11.01 7.03 2.25
C LEU A 169 -9.78 7.56 3.01
N PHE A 170 -9.24 6.75 3.91
CA PHE A 170 -8.09 7.07 4.76
C PHE A 170 -7.04 5.97 4.70
N LEU A 171 -5.79 6.36 4.80
CA LEU A 171 -4.66 5.48 5.10
C LEU A 171 -4.21 5.76 6.53
N ILE A 172 -4.27 4.74 7.38
CA ILE A 172 -3.89 4.82 8.80
C ILE A 172 -2.57 4.07 8.97
N TYR A 173 -1.56 4.74 9.50
CA TYR A 173 -0.22 4.21 9.76
C TYR A 173 -0.14 3.53 11.13
N GLY A 174 0.87 2.69 11.33
CA GLY A 174 1.07 1.95 12.57
C GLY A 174 1.18 2.80 13.84
N GLU A 175 1.59 4.05 13.69
CA GLU A 175 1.67 5.05 14.76
C GLU A 175 0.31 5.67 15.13
N GLY A 176 -0.75 5.32 14.39
CA GLY A 176 -2.11 5.79 14.60
C GLY A 176 -2.44 7.12 13.92
N ASN A 177 -1.46 7.79 13.29
CA ASN A 177 -1.73 8.92 12.42
C ASN A 177 -2.29 8.46 11.07
N PHE A 178 -2.94 9.36 10.34
CA PHE A 178 -3.55 9.01 9.07
C PHE A 178 -3.56 10.18 8.09
N ILE A 179 -3.73 9.86 6.82
CA ILE A 179 -3.99 10.79 5.73
C ILE A 179 -5.32 10.46 5.07
N GLU A 180 -5.95 11.45 4.49
CA GLU A 180 -7.17 11.30 3.71
C GLU A 180 -6.89 11.38 2.22
N CYS A 181 -7.52 10.50 1.46
CA CYS A 181 -7.49 10.52 0.00
C CYS A 181 -8.09 11.82 -0.55
N GLN A 182 -7.42 12.41 -1.52
CA GLN A 182 -7.83 13.67 -2.16
C GLN A 182 -8.15 13.45 -3.65
N PRO A 183 -9.00 14.30 -4.26
CA PRO A 183 -9.35 14.18 -5.68
C PRO A 183 -8.16 14.22 -6.64
N ASP A 184 -7.07 14.92 -6.29
CA ASP A 184 -5.87 15.02 -7.14
C ASP A 184 -5.08 13.70 -7.19
N THR A 185 -5.20 12.87 -6.15
CA THR A 185 -4.65 11.52 -6.10
C THR A 185 -5.71 10.59 -5.53
N PRO A 186 -6.70 10.18 -6.36
CA PRO A 186 -7.94 9.56 -5.89
C PRO A 186 -7.79 8.08 -5.56
N TYR A 187 -6.64 7.66 -5.06
CA TYR A 187 -6.40 6.30 -4.58
C TYR A 187 -5.32 6.27 -3.50
N LEU A 188 -5.39 5.25 -2.66
CA LEU A 188 -4.40 4.91 -1.63
C LEU A 188 -4.07 3.43 -1.72
N GLN A 189 -2.83 3.06 -1.42
CA GLN A 189 -2.34 1.67 -1.45
C GLN A 189 -1.58 1.34 -0.18
N ILE A 190 -1.67 0.09 0.27
CA ILE A 190 -0.85 -0.48 1.34
C ILE A 190 -0.30 -1.85 0.93
N GLY A 191 0.78 -2.25 1.56
CA GLY A 191 1.50 -3.46 1.19
C GLY A 191 2.38 -3.26 -0.05
N GLU A 192 2.27 -4.13 -1.05
CA GLU A 192 2.99 -4.01 -2.30
C GLU A 192 2.51 -2.79 -3.11
N ARG A 193 3.40 -1.87 -3.43
CA ARG A 193 3.04 -0.62 -4.14
C ARG A 193 3.72 -0.45 -5.48
N LYS A 194 4.75 -1.24 -5.78
CA LYS A 194 5.62 -1.02 -6.94
C LYS A 194 4.94 -1.38 -8.26
N TYR A 195 4.29 -2.54 -8.33
CA TYR A 195 3.85 -3.12 -9.60
C TYR A 195 2.45 -2.66 -10.05
N GLY A 196 1.57 -2.39 -9.08
CA GLY A 196 0.21 -1.90 -9.35
C GLY A 196 0.14 -0.39 -9.57
N LYS A 197 1.00 0.39 -8.91
CA LYS A 197 1.00 1.84 -8.95
C LYS A 197 1.10 2.46 -10.35
N PRO A 198 1.99 2.00 -11.25
CA PRO A 198 2.09 2.56 -12.61
C PRO A 198 0.81 2.47 -13.43
N ILE A 199 -0.06 1.50 -13.14
CA ILE A 199 -1.38 1.37 -13.75
C ILE A 199 -2.31 2.45 -13.21
N LEU A 200 -2.37 2.57 -11.88
CA LEU A 200 -3.25 3.53 -11.21
C LEU A 200 -2.90 4.97 -11.58
N ASP A 201 -1.62 5.34 -11.55
CA ASP A 201 -1.13 6.69 -11.88
C ASP A 201 -1.56 7.15 -13.29
N ARG A 202 -1.68 6.20 -14.24
CA ARG A 202 -2.04 6.51 -15.62
C ARG A 202 -3.53 6.51 -15.89
N MET A 203 -4.30 5.72 -15.14
CA MET A 203 -5.66 5.37 -15.52
C MET A 203 -6.74 5.88 -14.55
N ILE A 204 -6.40 6.14 -13.27
CA ILE A 204 -7.38 6.60 -12.28
C ILE A 204 -7.37 8.11 -12.15
N ARG A 205 -8.58 8.68 -12.26
CA ARG A 205 -8.90 10.08 -11.99
C ARG A 205 -10.14 10.13 -11.11
N PHE A 206 -10.38 11.26 -10.48
CA PHE A 206 -11.56 11.42 -9.62
C PHE A 206 -12.89 11.30 -10.40
N ASP A 207 -12.92 11.68 -11.67
CA ASP A 207 -14.07 11.56 -12.56
C ASP A 207 -14.20 10.20 -13.27
N THR A 208 -13.29 9.25 -12.98
CA THR A 208 -13.37 7.88 -13.52
C THR A 208 -14.68 7.22 -13.05
N PRO A 209 -15.49 6.63 -13.96
CA PRO A 209 -16.68 5.89 -13.57
C PRO A 209 -16.37 4.72 -12.63
N LEU A 210 -17.27 4.42 -11.68
CA LEU A 210 -17.04 3.40 -10.64
C LEU A 210 -16.69 2.03 -11.23
N ALA A 211 -17.42 1.59 -12.28
CA ALA A 211 -17.16 0.32 -12.95
C ALA A 211 -15.79 0.30 -13.66
N GLU A 212 -15.37 1.43 -14.21
CA GLU A 212 -14.03 1.58 -14.81
C GLU A 212 -12.95 1.53 -13.73
N ALA A 213 -13.16 2.16 -12.58
CA ALA A 213 -12.24 2.09 -11.44
C ALA A 213 -12.07 0.63 -10.95
N VAL A 214 -13.13 -0.16 -10.89
CA VAL A 214 -13.05 -1.60 -10.59
C VAL A 214 -12.19 -2.33 -11.61
N LYS A 215 -12.40 -2.10 -12.91
CA LYS A 215 -11.58 -2.73 -13.97
C LYS A 215 -10.10 -2.35 -13.83
N VAL A 216 -9.79 -1.08 -13.59
CA VAL A 216 -8.40 -0.62 -13.41
C VAL A 216 -7.77 -1.24 -12.17
N ALA A 217 -8.53 -1.38 -11.06
CA ALA A 217 -8.07 -2.09 -9.88
C ALA A 217 -7.69 -3.54 -10.20
N LEU A 218 -8.53 -4.26 -10.93
CA LEU A 218 -8.24 -5.64 -11.34
C LEU A 218 -6.99 -5.76 -12.23
N ILE A 219 -6.79 -4.81 -13.16
CA ILE A 219 -5.57 -4.72 -13.97
C ILE A 219 -4.34 -4.48 -13.08
N SER A 220 -4.46 -3.63 -12.09
CA SER A 220 -3.40 -3.34 -11.11
C SER A 220 -3.04 -4.59 -10.30
N PHE A 221 -4.04 -5.38 -9.85
CA PHE A 221 -3.83 -6.67 -9.19
C PHE A 221 -3.17 -7.69 -10.13
N SER A 222 -3.64 -7.80 -11.38
CA SER A 222 -3.04 -8.67 -12.40
C SER A 222 -1.54 -8.37 -12.58
N SER A 223 -1.20 -7.10 -12.71
CA SER A 223 0.19 -6.65 -12.87
C SER A 223 1.04 -6.94 -11.62
N THR A 224 0.48 -6.76 -10.44
CA THR A 224 1.15 -7.04 -9.17
C THR A 224 1.40 -8.54 -9.01
N MET A 225 0.40 -9.37 -9.20
CA MET A 225 0.50 -10.84 -9.07
C MET A 225 1.47 -11.47 -10.06
N ARG A 226 1.67 -10.84 -11.22
CA ARG A 226 2.65 -11.28 -12.22
C ARG A 226 4.09 -11.11 -11.75
N SER A 227 4.34 -10.12 -10.92
CA SER A 227 5.69 -9.73 -10.49
C SER A 227 5.99 -10.02 -9.02
N ASN A 228 4.95 -10.28 -8.20
CA ASN A 228 5.09 -10.61 -6.79
C ASN A 228 4.21 -11.82 -6.44
N LEU A 229 4.85 -12.98 -6.26
CA LEU A 229 4.18 -14.25 -5.95
C LEU A 229 3.52 -14.26 -4.55
N ALA A 230 3.89 -13.34 -3.69
CA ALA A 230 3.31 -13.23 -2.35
C ALA A 230 1.91 -12.60 -2.36
N VAL A 231 1.51 -11.97 -3.47
CA VAL A 231 0.17 -11.46 -3.72
C VAL A 231 -0.60 -12.46 -4.59
N GLY A 232 -1.83 -12.79 -4.25
CA GLY A 232 -2.54 -13.80 -5.01
C GLY A 232 -4.04 -13.91 -4.70
N LEU A 233 -4.70 -14.70 -5.54
CA LEU A 233 -6.10 -15.07 -5.38
C LEU A 233 -6.34 -15.90 -4.11
N PRO A 234 -7.55 -15.83 -3.55
CA PRO A 234 -8.67 -14.95 -3.92
C PRO A 234 -8.42 -13.47 -3.66
N ILE A 235 -9.15 -12.59 -4.39
CA ILE A 235 -9.19 -11.14 -4.15
C ILE A 235 -10.59 -10.78 -3.66
N ASP A 236 -10.66 -10.02 -2.56
CA ASP A 236 -11.91 -9.43 -2.08
C ASP A 236 -12.10 -8.04 -2.67
N LEU A 237 -13.31 -7.74 -3.13
CA LEU A 237 -13.73 -6.47 -3.72
C LEU A 237 -14.98 -5.97 -3.04
N VAL A 238 -14.97 -4.71 -2.61
CA VAL A 238 -16.15 -4.00 -2.10
C VAL A 238 -16.29 -2.67 -2.82
N THR A 239 -17.50 -2.32 -3.24
CA THR A 239 -17.83 -0.98 -3.72
C THR A 239 -18.92 -0.34 -2.89
N VAL A 240 -18.83 0.98 -2.70
CA VAL A 240 -19.82 1.80 -2.00
C VAL A 240 -20.14 2.99 -2.87
N ARG A 241 -21.39 3.09 -3.35
CA ARG A 241 -21.83 4.21 -4.18
C ARG A 241 -22.09 5.47 -3.33
N SER A 242 -21.79 6.62 -3.87
CA SER A 242 -22.14 7.91 -3.25
C SER A 242 -23.65 8.01 -3.04
N GLY A 243 -24.05 8.47 -1.87
CA GLY A 243 -25.48 8.62 -1.53
C GLY A 243 -26.09 7.37 -0.87
N VAL A 244 -25.32 6.27 -0.71
CA VAL A 244 -25.81 5.01 -0.13
C VAL A 244 -25.00 4.65 1.12
N SER A 245 -25.66 4.05 2.10
CA SER A 245 -25.02 3.58 3.35
C SER A 245 -24.93 2.06 3.42
N ALA A 246 -24.85 1.40 2.26
CA ALA A 246 -24.67 -0.04 2.14
C ALA A 246 -23.66 -0.33 1.02
N PRO A 247 -22.98 -1.49 1.05
CA PRO A 247 -22.15 -1.91 -0.07
C PRO A 247 -23.04 -2.16 -1.31
N GLU A 248 -22.61 -1.65 -2.47
CA GLU A 248 -23.26 -1.97 -3.76
C GLU A 248 -22.79 -3.34 -4.25
N LEU A 249 -21.53 -3.67 -4.00
CA LEU A 249 -20.92 -4.94 -4.34
C LEU A 249 -20.03 -5.42 -3.19
N ASP A 250 -20.20 -6.67 -2.78
CA ASP A 250 -19.25 -7.45 -1.96
C ASP A 250 -18.98 -8.75 -2.73
N HIS A 251 -17.81 -8.87 -3.34
CA HIS A 251 -17.52 -9.98 -4.24
C HIS A 251 -16.12 -10.55 -4.01
N ARG A 252 -16.01 -11.87 -4.06
CA ARG A 252 -14.74 -12.59 -3.97
C ARG A 252 -14.36 -13.18 -5.32
N ILE A 253 -13.28 -12.69 -5.89
CA ILE A 253 -12.72 -13.11 -7.16
C ILE A 253 -11.80 -14.30 -6.90
N THR A 254 -12.12 -15.43 -7.53
CA THR A 254 -11.32 -16.67 -7.44
C THR A 254 -10.61 -16.97 -8.75
N GLY A 255 -9.80 -18.04 -8.78
CA GLY A 255 -9.17 -18.50 -10.02
C GLY A 255 -10.15 -19.00 -11.09
N GLU A 256 -11.41 -19.28 -10.72
CA GLU A 256 -12.47 -19.73 -11.63
C GLU A 256 -13.27 -18.57 -12.23
N ASP A 257 -13.05 -17.33 -11.75
CA ASP A 257 -13.74 -16.15 -12.26
C ASP A 257 -13.42 -15.93 -13.74
N ALA A 258 -14.43 -16.08 -14.59
CA ALA A 258 -14.27 -16.03 -16.04
C ALA A 258 -13.87 -14.64 -16.52
N TYR A 259 -14.48 -13.59 -15.95
CA TYR A 259 -14.15 -12.21 -16.30
C TYR A 259 -12.70 -11.87 -15.96
N TYR A 260 -12.24 -12.27 -14.77
CA TYR A 260 -10.88 -11.99 -14.34
C TYR A 260 -9.82 -12.71 -15.20
N ARG A 261 -10.09 -13.95 -15.60
CA ARG A 261 -9.24 -14.69 -16.55
C ARG A 261 -9.15 -14.00 -17.90
N GLU A 262 -10.30 -13.67 -18.47
CA GLU A 262 -10.37 -12.95 -19.76
C GLU A 262 -9.66 -11.58 -19.69
N LEU A 263 -9.86 -10.83 -18.62
CA LEU A 263 -9.19 -9.55 -18.37
C LEU A 263 -7.67 -9.70 -18.41
N ASN A 264 -7.11 -10.71 -17.75
CA ASN A 264 -5.67 -10.97 -17.71
C ASN A 264 -5.08 -11.26 -19.11
N GLU A 265 -5.79 -12.07 -19.90
CA GLU A 265 -5.39 -12.41 -21.29
C GLU A 265 -5.45 -11.17 -22.19
N ARG A 266 -6.58 -10.44 -22.15
CA ARG A 266 -6.78 -9.22 -22.93
C ARG A 266 -5.76 -8.16 -22.57
N TRP A 267 -5.50 -7.94 -21.27
CA TRP A 267 -4.51 -6.98 -20.81
C TRP A 267 -3.10 -7.31 -21.29
N SER A 268 -2.69 -8.57 -21.16
CA SER A 268 -1.38 -9.03 -21.64
C SER A 268 -1.22 -8.88 -23.15
N SER A 269 -2.29 -9.14 -23.92
CA SER A 269 -2.30 -8.95 -25.37
C SER A 269 -2.24 -7.47 -25.76
N ALA A 270 -3.01 -6.61 -25.11
CA ALA A 270 -3.02 -5.18 -25.35
C ALA A 270 -1.65 -4.52 -25.09
N LEU A 271 -0.96 -4.93 -24.02
CA LEU A 271 0.39 -4.44 -23.72
C LEU A 271 1.39 -4.81 -24.80
N ARG A 272 1.37 -6.05 -25.30
CA ARG A 272 2.24 -6.47 -26.41
C ARG A 272 1.94 -5.70 -27.69
N ALA A 273 0.65 -5.52 -28.01
CA ALA A 273 0.24 -4.75 -29.19
C ALA A 273 0.67 -3.28 -29.09
N ALA A 274 0.50 -2.65 -27.91
CA ALA A 274 0.95 -1.29 -27.69
C ALA A 274 2.47 -1.15 -27.83
N ALA A 275 3.25 -2.07 -27.25
CA ALA A 275 4.70 -2.07 -27.38
C ALA A 275 5.15 -2.24 -28.85
N ALA A 276 4.52 -3.13 -29.61
CA ALA A 276 4.82 -3.35 -31.03
C ALA A 276 4.48 -2.15 -31.91
N ALA A 277 3.53 -1.31 -31.53
CA ALA A 277 3.16 -0.09 -32.24
C ALA A 277 4.14 1.07 -32.02
N ILE A 278 5.03 0.99 -31.02
CA ILE A 278 6.05 2.01 -30.78
C ILE A 278 7.22 1.78 -31.75
N PRO A 279 7.67 2.82 -32.48
CA PRO A 279 8.82 2.70 -33.38
C PRO A 279 10.07 2.24 -32.64
N LEU A 280 10.93 1.50 -33.33
CA LEU A 280 12.24 1.12 -32.80
C LEU A 280 13.09 2.36 -32.49
N PRO A 281 13.98 2.30 -31.50
CA PRO A 281 14.84 3.42 -31.16
C PRO A 281 15.88 3.64 -32.29
N PRO A 282 16.24 4.91 -32.58
CA PRO A 282 17.19 5.24 -33.67
C PRO A 282 18.67 5.00 -33.29
N TYR A 283 18.94 4.09 -32.36
CA TYR A 283 20.29 3.85 -31.82
C TYR A 283 20.94 2.58 -32.32
N GLY A 284 20.27 1.79 -33.18
CA GLY A 284 20.80 0.59 -33.79
C GLY A 284 21.14 0.84 -35.24
N GLU A 285 22.22 0.19 -35.79
CA GLU A 285 22.37 0.04 -37.22
C GLU A 285 21.22 -0.84 -37.73
N ASP A 286 20.41 -0.31 -38.63
CA ASP A 286 19.39 -1.10 -39.32
C ASP A 286 20.13 -2.04 -40.30
N PRO A 287 20.17 -3.38 -40.09
CA PRO A 287 20.87 -4.29 -40.96
C PRO A 287 20.29 -4.31 -42.39
N MET A 288 19.11 -3.67 -42.61
CA MET A 288 18.40 -3.66 -43.86
C MET A 288 18.62 -2.38 -44.72
N GLN A 289 19.26 -1.33 -44.18
CA GLN A 289 19.60 -0.14 -44.99
C GLN A 289 20.93 -0.22 -45.71
N GLY A 290 21.69 -1.30 -45.53
CA GLY A 290 23.00 -1.52 -46.17
C GLY A 290 22.95 -2.16 -47.55
N SER A 291 21.82 -2.36 -48.22
CA SER A 291 21.73 -3.03 -49.51
C SER A 291 20.89 -2.27 -50.54
N LEU A 292 21.26 -1.03 -50.82
CA LEU A 292 20.90 -0.32 -52.06
C LEU A 292 22.07 0.62 -52.45
N VAL A 293 23.15 0.02 -52.95
CA VAL A 293 24.06 0.66 -53.87
C VAL A 293 24.36 -0.35 -54.99
#